data_967a358c48cc91953af8b117549e053c
#
_entry.id   967a358c48cc91953af8b117549e053c
#
_cell.length_a   1.000
_cell.length_b   1.000
_cell.length_c   1.000
_cell.angle_alpha   90.00
_cell.angle_beta   90.00
_cell.angle_gamma   90.00
#
_symmetry.space_group_name_H-M   'P 1'
#
loop_
_entity.id
_entity.type
_entity.pdbx_description
1 polymer ?
#
loop_
_entity_poly.entity_id
_entity_poly.type
_entity_poly.pdbx_seq_one_letter_code
_entity_poly.pdbx_strand_id
1 'polypeptide(L)'
;DLNGNTRLIMTFDEKESGNKFQPLNFAIGRRSCYHCTDAACVEICSSGALYHKENGVVAFDTDKCNGCTYCQSACPFDVPRFRKTDSRIDKCTLCFDRLEEGGVPACVKTCQPEALKFGPREEMIRIGKERVEFLKKKGFDKAELYGEHEMGGLHTLTVCKYGHEAYGLPTDPKPNSMIATMKTMKAVTGIGTAAVVAGLAASFVAATGYRRKKVTIEEAKEHWTPEQREKADREVKELLGRESRQ
;
A
#
# COMPACT_ATOMS: atom_id res chain seq x y z
N ASP A 1 -5.61 24.08 6.13
CA ASP A 1 -5.54 22.61 5.97
C ASP A 1 -4.43 22.21 5.02
N LEU A 2 -3.92 20.98 5.19
CA LEU A 2 -3.01 20.38 4.23
C LEU A 2 -3.67 20.32 2.84
N ASN A 3 -2.91 20.63 1.81
CA ASN A 3 -3.33 20.56 0.42
C ASN A 3 -2.17 20.07 -0.46
N GLY A 4 -2.40 19.84 -1.74
CA GLY A 4 -1.39 19.31 -2.66
C GLY A 4 -0.13 20.19 -2.86
N ASN A 5 -0.13 21.42 -2.34
CA ASN A 5 1.00 22.35 -2.41
C ASN A 5 1.64 22.62 -1.04
N THR A 6 1.11 22.03 0.03
CA THR A 6 1.58 22.22 1.42
C THR A 6 1.95 20.88 2.03
N ARG A 7 3.21 20.67 2.39
CA ARG A 7 3.71 19.42 2.97
C ARG A 7 3.68 19.39 4.50
N LEU A 8 3.51 20.54 5.12
CA LEU A 8 3.47 20.72 6.56
C LEU A 8 2.64 21.95 6.90
N ILE A 9 1.80 21.83 7.92
CA ILE A 9 1.11 22.95 8.56
C ILE A 9 1.29 22.89 10.07
N MET A 10 1.19 24.03 10.72
CA MET A 10 1.09 24.14 12.18
C MET A 10 -0.38 24.26 12.56
N THR A 11 -0.80 23.53 13.57
CA THR A 11 -2.14 23.62 14.16
C THR A 11 -2.07 24.32 15.51
N PHE A 12 -3.12 25.05 15.81
CA PHE A 12 -3.28 25.78 17.07
C PHE A 12 -4.65 25.45 17.62
N ASP A 13 -4.68 24.64 18.67
CA ASP A 13 -5.91 24.26 19.33
C ASP A 13 -5.98 24.92 20.71
N GLU A 14 -7.05 25.63 20.97
CA GLU A 14 -7.28 26.32 22.25
C GLU A 14 -7.76 25.33 23.31
N LYS A 15 -7.22 25.46 24.52
CA LYS A 15 -7.61 24.64 25.67
C LYS A 15 -7.84 25.57 26.86
N GLU A 16 -8.98 25.45 27.53
CA GLU A 16 -9.22 26.13 28.79
C GLU A 16 -8.24 25.62 29.85
N SER A 17 -7.64 26.54 30.58
CA SER A 17 -6.64 26.24 31.60
C SER A 17 -7.21 26.10 33.01
N GLY A 18 -8.43 26.59 33.24
CA GLY A 18 -9.00 26.72 34.58
C GLY A 18 -8.31 27.81 35.46
N ASN A 19 -7.26 28.44 34.95
CA ASN A 19 -6.55 29.52 35.68
C ASN A 19 -7.12 30.89 35.31
N LYS A 20 -7.56 31.65 36.30
CA LYS A 20 -8.16 32.97 36.11
C LYS A 20 -7.23 33.99 35.44
N PHE A 21 -5.92 33.87 35.64
CA PHE A 21 -4.93 34.80 35.08
C PHE A 21 -4.37 34.33 33.71
N GLN A 22 -4.54 33.09 33.38
CA GLN A 22 -4.18 32.52 32.07
C GLN A 22 -5.29 31.56 31.61
N PRO A 23 -6.43 32.11 31.17
CA PRO A 23 -7.62 31.30 30.91
C PRO A 23 -7.45 30.31 29.74
N LEU A 24 -6.54 30.60 28.81
CA LEU A 24 -6.30 29.80 27.61
C LEU A 24 -4.88 29.25 27.57
N ASN A 25 -4.79 28.02 27.19
CA ASN A 25 -3.55 27.34 26.76
C ASN A 25 -3.68 26.96 25.28
N PHE A 26 -2.56 26.88 24.60
CA PHE A 26 -2.52 26.47 23.20
C PHE A 26 -1.83 25.11 23.08
N ALA A 27 -2.48 24.17 22.41
CA ALA A 27 -1.87 22.96 21.89
C ALA A 27 -1.35 23.29 20.48
N ILE A 28 -0.05 23.53 20.37
CA ILE A 28 0.61 23.82 19.10
C ILE A 28 1.08 22.49 18.52
N GLY A 29 0.46 22.07 17.44
CA GLY A 29 0.74 20.81 16.75
C GLY A 29 1.38 21.00 15.39
N ARG A 30 1.96 19.93 14.89
CA ARG A 30 2.47 19.82 13.53
C ARG A 30 1.66 18.77 12.79
N ARG A 31 1.09 19.10 11.65
CA ARG A 31 0.42 18.17 10.78
C ARG A 31 1.22 17.98 9.48
N SER A 32 1.73 16.79 9.28
CA SER A 32 2.48 16.38 8.08
C SER A 32 2.57 14.85 8.05
N CYS A 33 3.31 14.27 7.11
CA CYS A 33 3.54 12.82 7.09
C CYS A 33 4.30 12.36 8.35
N TYR A 34 3.85 11.26 8.93
CA TYR A 34 4.47 10.62 10.10
C TYR A 34 5.48 9.54 9.73
N HIS A 35 5.59 9.19 8.43
CA HIS A 35 6.50 8.16 7.93
C HIS A 35 6.37 6.86 8.73
N CYS A 36 5.18 6.26 8.68
CA CYS A 36 4.82 5.06 9.43
C CYS A 36 5.69 3.87 9.01
N THR A 37 6.04 2.99 9.95
CA THR A 37 6.65 1.69 9.64
C THR A 37 5.65 0.81 8.89
N ASP A 38 4.42 0.71 9.41
CA ASP A 38 3.30 0.04 8.72
C ASP A 38 2.53 1.06 7.87
N ALA A 39 3.13 1.45 6.74
CA ALA A 39 2.59 2.54 5.93
C ALA A 39 1.44 2.05 5.02
N ALA A 40 0.21 2.23 5.47
CA ALA A 40 -1.00 1.93 4.71
C ALA A 40 -1.01 2.53 3.29
N CYS A 41 -0.44 3.73 3.13
CA CYS A 41 -0.34 4.41 1.83
C CYS A 41 0.64 3.72 0.86
N VAL A 42 1.69 3.06 1.36
CA VAL A 42 2.60 2.24 0.56
C VAL A 42 1.91 0.96 0.12
N GLU A 43 1.25 0.28 1.06
CA GLU A 43 0.58 -1.01 0.80
C GLU A 43 -0.52 -0.92 -0.25
N ILE A 44 -1.27 0.20 -0.26
CA ILE A 44 -2.37 0.40 -1.21
C ILE A 44 -1.91 0.93 -2.57
N CYS A 45 -0.68 1.41 -2.69
CA CYS A 45 -0.18 2.03 -3.90
C CYS A 45 0.08 0.98 -5.00
N SER A 46 -0.86 0.82 -5.91
CA SER A 46 -0.75 -0.15 -7.03
C SER A 46 0.32 0.23 -8.06
N SER A 47 0.63 1.53 -8.21
CA SER A 47 1.65 2.01 -9.14
C SER A 47 3.07 1.95 -8.55
N GLY A 48 3.22 1.63 -7.26
CA GLY A 48 4.52 1.64 -6.57
C GLY A 48 5.15 3.03 -6.42
N ALA A 49 4.34 4.10 -6.57
CA ALA A 49 4.81 5.47 -6.39
C ALA A 49 5.22 5.78 -4.94
N LEU A 50 4.56 5.15 -3.96
CA LEU A 50 4.91 5.25 -2.54
C LEU A 50 5.71 4.00 -2.14
N TYR A 51 6.84 4.19 -1.48
CA TYR A 51 7.73 3.11 -1.08
C TYR A 51 8.55 3.48 0.17
N HIS A 52 9.08 2.47 0.85
CA HIS A 52 10.00 2.67 1.97
C HIS A 52 11.44 2.80 1.49
N LYS A 53 12.19 3.71 2.11
CA LYS A 53 13.66 3.74 2.08
C LYS A 53 14.20 3.05 3.33
N GLU A 54 15.46 2.60 3.27
CA GLU A 54 16.13 1.90 4.37
C GLU A 54 16.18 2.69 5.70
N ASN A 55 16.20 4.02 5.60
CA ASN A 55 16.19 4.92 6.76
C ASN A 55 14.78 5.16 7.35
N GLY A 56 13.77 4.36 7.00
CA GLY A 56 12.41 4.47 7.49
C GLY A 56 11.57 5.57 6.83
N VAL A 57 12.12 6.30 5.86
CA VAL A 57 11.37 7.31 5.12
C VAL A 57 10.37 6.65 4.19
N VAL A 58 9.10 7.04 4.29
CA VAL A 58 8.11 6.75 3.23
C VAL A 58 8.32 7.76 2.11
N ALA A 59 9.00 7.34 1.06
CA ALA A 59 9.33 8.16 -0.10
C ALA A 59 8.18 8.18 -1.12
N PHE A 60 8.28 9.09 -2.06
CA PHE A 60 7.29 9.30 -3.11
C PHE A 60 7.98 9.61 -4.44
N ASP A 61 7.67 8.79 -5.44
CA ASP A 61 8.08 8.98 -6.83
C ASP A 61 6.89 9.57 -7.62
N THR A 62 7.04 10.83 -7.98
CA THR A 62 5.99 11.58 -8.68
C THR A 62 5.68 11.00 -10.05
N ASP A 63 6.68 10.45 -10.74
CA ASP A 63 6.53 9.99 -12.14
C ASP A 63 5.74 8.67 -12.24
N LYS A 64 5.78 7.86 -11.20
CA LYS A 64 4.97 6.64 -11.09
C LYS A 64 3.53 6.90 -10.63
N CYS A 65 3.23 8.10 -10.11
CA CYS A 65 1.91 8.40 -9.56
C CYS A 65 0.87 8.59 -10.68
N ASN A 66 -0.22 7.84 -10.60
CA ASN A 66 -1.38 7.95 -11.51
C ASN A 66 -2.54 8.78 -10.93
N GLY A 67 -2.38 9.39 -9.75
CA GLY A 67 -3.38 10.25 -9.13
C GLY A 67 -4.64 9.56 -8.60
N CYS A 68 -4.65 8.25 -8.41
CA CYS A 68 -5.83 7.49 -7.97
C CYS A 68 -6.37 7.83 -6.58
N THR A 69 -5.65 8.58 -5.77
CA THR A 69 -6.01 9.08 -4.41
C THR A 69 -6.23 8.02 -3.33
N TYR A 70 -6.10 6.73 -3.59
CA TYR A 70 -6.29 5.66 -2.59
C TYR A 70 -5.38 5.80 -1.37
N CYS A 71 -4.16 6.32 -1.54
CA CYS A 71 -3.25 6.59 -0.43
C CYS A 71 -3.77 7.68 0.52
N GLN A 72 -4.58 8.63 0.04
CA GLN A 72 -5.23 9.63 0.87
C GLN A 72 -6.29 8.98 1.76
N SER A 73 -7.19 8.18 1.19
CA SER A 73 -8.24 7.50 1.95
C SER A 73 -7.74 6.39 2.86
N ALA A 74 -6.57 5.81 2.56
CA ALA A 74 -5.95 4.78 3.39
C ALA A 74 -5.17 5.35 4.59
N CYS A 75 -4.77 6.62 4.54
CA CYS A 75 -3.95 7.23 5.58
C CYS A 75 -4.78 7.60 6.81
N PRO A 76 -4.52 7.03 8.01
CA PRO A 76 -5.29 7.38 9.21
C PRO A 76 -5.04 8.80 9.70
N PHE A 77 -3.99 9.46 9.19
CA PHE A 77 -3.62 10.85 9.50
C PHE A 77 -4.08 11.84 8.42
N ASP A 78 -4.72 11.36 7.35
CA ASP A 78 -5.23 12.17 6.25
C ASP A 78 -4.17 13.13 5.65
N VAL A 79 -2.97 12.60 5.37
CA VAL A 79 -1.82 13.42 4.98
C VAL A 79 -1.57 13.49 3.48
N PRO A 80 -1.54 12.40 2.70
CA PRO A 80 -1.37 12.51 1.26
C PRO A 80 -2.48 13.36 0.65
N ARG A 81 -2.12 14.39 -0.15
CA ARG A 81 -3.09 15.31 -0.75
C ARG A 81 -2.96 15.35 -2.25
N PHE A 82 -4.10 15.32 -2.91
CA PHE A 82 -4.17 15.45 -4.37
C PHE A 82 -3.84 16.88 -4.79
N ARG A 83 -2.93 17.00 -5.76
CA ARG A 83 -2.53 18.26 -6.38
C ARG A 83 -3.19 18.36 -7.75
N LYS A 84 -4.05 19.37 -7.92
CA LYS A 84 -4.86 19.53 -9.12
C LYS A 84 -4.04 19.94 -10.35
N THR A 85 -2.88 20.57 -10.14
CA THR A 85 -2.05 21.13 -11.23
C THR A 85 -1.42 20.05 -12.11
N ASP A 86 -1.07 18.91 -11.55
CA ASP A 86 -0.45 17.78 -12.26
C ASP A 86 -1.19 16.45 -12.06
N SER A 87 -2.36 16.50 -11.43
CA SER A 87 -3.20 15.33 -11.14
C SER A 87 -2.48 14.21 -10.38
N ARG A 88 -1.57 14.58 -9.48
CA ARG A 88 -0.78 13.66 -8.65
C ARG A 88 -0.98 13.95 -7.17
N ILE A 89 -0.56 13.06 -6.30
CA ILE A 89 -0.53 13.34 -4.87
C ILE A 89 0.78 14.04 -4.48
N ASP A 90 0.78 14.75 -3.35
CA ASP A 90 2.00 15.19 -2.67
C ASP A 90 1.90 14.98 -1.16
N LYS A 91 3.04 14.84 -0.51
CA LYS A 91 3.19 14.71 0.94
C LYS A 91 4.61 15.08 1.37
N CYS A 92 4.83 15.22 2.67
CA CYS A 92 6.17 15.38 3.23
C CYS A 92 7.07 14.20 2.81
N THR A 93 8.28 14.51 2.36
CA THR A 93 9.31 13.54 1.94
C THR A 93 10.38 13.31 3.02
N LEU A 94 10.25 13.91 4.20
CA LEU A 94 11.31 14.03 5.23
C LEU A 94 12.61 14.65 4.68
N CYS A 95 12.51 15.34 3.56
CA CYS A 95 13.66 15.94 2.85
C CYS A 95 14.78 14.90 2.59
N PHE A 96 14.40 13.70 2.10
CA PHE A 96 15.36 12.59 1.94
C PHE A 96 16.55 12.97 1.06
N ASP A 97 16.35 13.82 0.05
CA ASP A 97 17.44 14.33 -0.80
C ASP A 97 18.52 15.04 0.05
N ARG A 98 18.09 15.90 0.98
CA ARG A 98 19.00 16.59 1.91
C ARG A 98 19.66 15.63 2.91
N LEU A 99 18.94 14.58 3.32
CA LEU A 99 19.50 13.57 4.24
C LEU A 99 20.59 12.73 3.55
N GLU A 100 20.43 12.42 2.28
CA GLU A 100 21.46 11.73 1.47
C GLU A 100 22.73 12.57 1.31
N GLU A 101 22.59 13.89 1.29
CA GLU A 101 23.71 14.83 1.28
C GLU A 101 24.30 15.11 2.69
N GLY A 102 23.87 14.40 3.74
CA GLY A 102 24.32 14.59 5.12
C GLY A 102 23.71 15.81 5.82
N GLY A 103 22.69 16.42 5.24
CA GLY A 103 21.97 17.55 5.82
C GLY A 103 20.84 17.12 6.75
N VAL A 104 20.06 18.11 7.25
CA VAL A 104 18.89 17.90 8.10
C VAL A 104 17.62 18.37 7.39
N PRO A 105 16.41 17.86 7.78
CA PRO A 105 15.16 18.32 7.21
C PRO A 105 14.99 19.85 7.29
N ALA A 106 14.45 20.47 6.25
CA ALA A 106 14.34 21.93 6.16
C ALA A 106 13.54 22.52 7.32
N CYS A 107 12.45 21.84 7.76
CA CYS A 107 11.63 22.28 8.90
C CYS A 107 12.42 22.30 10.23
N VAL A 108 13.35 21.37 10.43
CA VAL A 108 14.24 21.32 11.58
C VAL A 108 15.25 22.46 11.51
N LYS A 109 15.88 22.64 10.34
CA LYS A 109 16.88 23.71 10.13
C LYS A 109 16.30 25.11 10.36
N THR A 110 15.02 25.32 10.06
CA THR A 110 14.33 26.62 10.16
C THR A 110 13.73 26.87 11.55
N CYS A 111 13.62 25.83 12.40
CA CYS A 111 12.97 25.93 13.69
C CYS A 111 13.84 26.68 14.71
N GLN A 112 13.69 27.98 14.82
CA GLN A 112 14.47 28.83 15.75
C GLN A 112 14.37 28.39 17.23
N PRO A 113 13.18 28.03 17.78
CA PRO A 113 13.08 27.56 19.16
C PRO A 113 13.54 26.12 19.37
N GLU A 114 14.09 25.47 18.35
CA GLU A 114 14.55 24.08 18.37
C GLU A 114 13.49 23.07 18.87
N ALA A 115 12.22 23.40 18.66
CA ALA A 115 11.11 22.51 19.00
C ALA A 115 11.06 21.28 18.10
N LEU A 116 11.61 21.38 16.87
CA LEU A 116 11.77 20.27 15.96
C LEU A 116 13.21 19.77 16.03
N LYS A 117 13.40 18.49 16.34
CA LYS A 117 14.69 17.84 16.43
C LYS A 117 14.78 16.70 15.39
N PHE A 118 15.97 16.37 15.00
CA PHE A 118 16.26 15.30 14.06
C PHE A 118 17.47 14.49 14.53
N GLY A 119 17.38 13.17 14.41
CA GLY A 119 18.43 12.25 14.78
C GLY A 119 17.98 10.80 14.68
N PRO A 120 18.80 9.85 15.12
CA PRO A 120 18.44 8.43 15.20
C PRO A 120 17.14 8.26 16.00
N ARG A 121 16.26 7.36 15.55
CA ARG A 121 14.93 7.17 16.15
C ARG A 121 14.97 6.87 17.65
N GLU A 122 15.87 6.00 18.06
CA GLU A 122 16.02 5.64 19.48
C GLU A 122 16.38 6.83 20.36
N GLU A 123 17.29 7.67 19.87
CA GLU A 123 17.70 8.89 20.56
C GLU A 123 16.53 9.89 20.64
N MET A 124 15.74 10.02 19.58
CA MET A 124 14.55 10.88 19.58
C MET A 124 13.48 10.38 20.54
N ILE A 125 13.31 9.06 20.68
CA ILE A 125 12.41 8.47 21.69
C ILE A 125 12.92 8.78 23.10
N ARG A 126 14.22 8.65 23.36
CA ARG A 126 14.81 8.98 24.66
C ARG A 126 14.56 10.44 25.05
N ILE A 127 14.89 11.35 24.15
CA ILE A 127 14.66 12.80 24.35
C ILE A 127 13.17 13.09 24.55
N GLY A 128 12.30 12.45 23.76
CA GLY A 128 10.85 12.59 23.88
C GLY A 128 10.32 12.16 25.25
N LYS A 129 10.77 11.00 25.76
CA LYS A 129 10.40 10.47 27.07
C LYS A 129 10.88 11.40 28.20
N GLU A 130 12.12 11.86 28.15
CA GLU A 130 12.65 12.83 29.12
C GLU A 130 11.80 14.12 29.15
N ARG A 131 11.39 14.60 27.96
CA ARG A 131 10.51 15.76 27.86
C ARG A 131 9.13 15.51 28.46
N VAL A 132 8.56 14.33 28.26
CA VAL A 132 7.27 13.93 28.86
C VAL A 132 7.37 13.91 30.39
N GLU A 133 8.42 13.31 30.94
CA GLU A 133 8.66 13.29 32.39
C GLU A 133 8.79 14.71 32.96
N PHE A 134 9.52 15.59 32.30
CA PHE A 134 9.64 16.98 32.68
C PHE A 134 8.27 17.69 32.69
N LEU A 135 7.43 17.44 31.71
CA LEU A 135 6.09 18.01 31.63
C LEU A 135 5.19 17.49 32.76
N LYS A 136 5.24 16.18 33.05
CA LYS A 136 4.49 15.58 34.16
C LYS A 136 4.89 16.17 35.50
N LYS A 137 6.17 16.40 35.74
CA LYS A 137 6.67 17.11 36.97
C LYS A 137 6.18 18.53 37.05
N LYS A 138 5.78 19.16 35.96
CA LYS A 138 5.17 20.49 35.89
C LYS A 138 3.65 20.49 35.99
N GLY A 139 3.02 19.33 36.27
CA GLY A 139 1.57 19.21 36.44
C GLY A 139 0.79 18.95 35.16
N PHE A 140 1.47 18.52 34.07
CA PHE A 140 0.81 18.11 32.84
C PHE A 140 0.65 16.60 32.80
N ASP A 141 -0.26 16.05 33.61
CA ASP A 141 -0.42 14.61 33.82
C ASP A 141 -0.76 13.83 32.54
N LYS A 142 -1.44 14.50 31.59
CA LYS A 142 -1.77 13.92 30.27
C LYS A 142 -0.63 13.97 29.25
N ALA A 143 0.56 14.43 29.67
CA ALA A 143 1.70 14.48 28.75
C ALA A 143 2.14 13.08 28.33
N GLU A 144 2.34 12.88 27.04
CA GLU A 144 2.71 11.61 26.44
C GLU A 144 3.57 11.78 25.20
N LEU A 145 4.28 10.71 24.82
CA LEU A 145 5.02 10.61 23.57
C LEU A 145 4.18 9.78 22.58
N TYR A 146 3.73 10.44 21.52
CA TYR A 146 2.97 9.82 20.44
C TYR A 146 3.90 9.43 19.29
N GLY A 147 3.73 8.25 18.75
CA GLY A 147 4.46 7.73 17.59
C GLY A 147 5.48 6.63 17.92
N GLU A 148 5.60 6.21 19.17
CA GLU A 148 6.50 5.12 19.54
C GLU A 148 6.00 3.77 19.03
N HIS A 149 4.70 3.50 19.16
CA HIS A 149 4.08 2.21 18.85
C HIS A 149 3.02 2.27 17.74
N GLU A 150 2.41 3.42 17.52
CA GLU A 150 1.34 3.61 16.54
C GLU A 150 1.83 3.26 15.13
N MET A 151 1.03 2.51 14.37
CA MET A 151 1.36 2.05 13.01
C MET A 151 2.73 1.37 12.90
N GLY A 152 3.07 0.49 13.86
CA GLY A 152 4.37 -0.20 13.92
C GLY A 152 5.55 0.70 14.29
N GLY A 153 5.27 1.92 14.73
CA GLY A 153 6.22 2.99 15.01
C GLY A 153 6.24 4.06 13.92
N LEU A 154 6.23 5.32 14.35
CA LEU A 154 6.33 6.48 13.48
C LEU A 154 7.77 6.99 13.45
N HIS A 155 8.20 7.53 12.29
CA HIS A 155 9.49 8.22 12.18
C HIS A 155 9.36 9.75 12.39
N THR A 156 8.16 10.21 12.72
CA THR A 156 7.91 11.54 13.26
C THR A 156 7.18 11.40 14.58
N LEU A 157 7.90 11.63 15.68
CA LEU A 157 7.39 11.55 17.05
C LEU A 157 6.84 12.89 17.47
N THR A 158 5.82 12.91 18.33
CA THR A 158 5.22 14.14 18.86
C THR A 158 5.07 14.04 20.38
N VAL A 159 5.64 15.00 21.09
CA VAL A 159 5.40 15.16 22.52
C VAL A 159 4.11 15.95 22.71
N CYS A 160 3.06 15.26 23.14
CA CYS A 160 1.73 15.83 23.38
C CYS A 160 1.61 16.25 24.83
N LYS A 161 1.65 17.56 25.11
CA LYS A 161 1.54 18.13 26.48
C LYS A 161 0.17 17.88 27.13
N TYR A 162 -0.90 17.85 26.33
CA TYR A 162 -2.29 17.75 26.78
C TYR A 162 -2.98 16.43 26.37
N GLY A 163 -2.19 15.42 26.01
CA GLY A 163 -2.68 14.19 25.38
C GLY A 163 -2.86 14.32 23.86
N HIS A 164 -2.75 13.20 23.14
CA HIS A 164 -2.79 13.17 21.66
C HIS A 164 -4.10 13.71 21.08
N GLU A 165 -5.23 13.49 21.78
CA GLU A 165 -6.55 13.99 21.36
C GLU A 165 -6.60 15.52 21.22
N ALA A 166 -5.86 16.22 22.09
CA ALA A 166 -5.79 17.68 22.06
C ALA A 166 -5.10 18.23 20.80
N TYR A 167 -4.40 17.39 20.06
CA TYR A 167 -3.71 17.73 18.81
C TYR A 167 -4.41 17.13 17.58
N GLY A 168 -5.62 16.57 17.76
CA GLY A 168 -6.37 15.92 16.71
C GLY A 168 -5.70 14.64 16.18
N LEU A 169 -4.88 13.98 17.00
CA LEU A 169 -4.24 12.73 16.66
C LEU A 169 -5.15 11.55 17.03
N PRO A 170 -5.26 10.52 16.17
CA PRO A 170 -6.10 9.36 16.45
C PRO A 170 -5.51 8.50 17.57
N THR A 171 -6.37 7.98 18.47
CA THR A 171 -5.95 7.16 19.63
C THR A 171 -5.34 5.82 19.22
N ASP A 172 -5.89 5.18 18.20
CA ASP A 172 -5.41 3.89 17.70
C ASP A 172 -5.48 3.89 16.18
N PRO A 173 -4.50 4.55 15.52
CA PRO A 173 -4.48 4.64 14.08
C PRO A 173 -4.29 3.25 13.47
N LYS A 174 -5.27 2.81 12.68
CA LYS A 174 -5.22 1.53 11.96
C LYS A 174 -5.30 1.77 10.46
N PRO A 175 -4.65 0.91 9.67
CA PRO A 175 -4.87 0.90 8.23
C PRO A 175 -6.36 0.72 7.93
N ASN A 176 -6.85 1.39 6.90
CA ASN A 176 -8.24 1.21 6.47
C ASN A 176 -8.51 -0.27 6.18
N SER A 177 -9.69 -0.77 6.56
CA SER A 177 -10.16 -2.15 6.32
C SER A 177 -10.02 -2.60 4.86
N MET A 178 -10.07 -1.67 3.92
CA MET A 178 -9.84 -1.92 2.50
C MET A 178 -8.47 -2.57 2.23
N ILE A 179 -7.43 -2.23 2.99
CA ILE A 179 -6.09 -2.83 2.85
C ILE A 179 -6.09 -4.29 3.26
N ALA A 180 -6.76 -4.61 4.37
CA ALA A 180 -6.91 -6.00 4.81
C ALA A 180 -7.66 -6.83 3.76
N THR A 181 -8.74 -6.28 3.20
CA THR A 181 -9.50 -6.90 2.11
C THR A 181 -8.65 -7.11 0.86
N MET A 182 -7.86 -6.13 0.45
CA MET A 182 -6.96 -6.26 -0.71
C MET A 182 -5.87 -7.30 -0.49
N LYS A 183 -5.28 -7.39 0.71
CA LYS A 183 -4.30 -8.44 1.05
C LYS A 183 -4.94 -9.82 0.93
N THR A 184 -6.14 -10.01 1.48
CA THR A 184 -6.90 -11.26 1.40
C THR A 184 -7.23 -11.60 -0.06
N MET A 185 -7.72 -10.64 -0.84
CA MET A 185 -8.01 -10.86 -2.26
C MET A 185 -6.76 -11.23 -3.07
N LYS A 186 -5.62 -10.59 -2.83
CA LYS A 186 -4.34 -10.96 -3.48
C LYS A 186 -3.93 -12.39 -3.16
N ALA A 187 -4.08 -12.82 -1.91
CA ALA A 187 -3.79 -14.20 -1.50
C ALA A 187 -4.73 -15.20 -2.19
N VAL A 188 -6.04 -14.93 -2.18
CA VAL A 188 -7.06 -15.79 -2.80
C VAL A 188 -6.87 -15.87 -4.32
N THR A 189 -6.61 -14.73 -4.99
CA THR A 189 -6.35 -14.73 -6.44
C THR A 189 -5.05 -15.47 -6.78
N GLY A 190 -4.00 -15.34 -5.97
CA GLY A 190 -2.75 -16.07 -6.15
C GLY A 190 -2.96 -17.60 -6.08
N ILE A 191 -3.69 -18.08 -5.09
CA ILE A 191 -4.04 -19.50 -4.94
C ILE A 191 -4.91 -19.96 -6.12
N GLY A 192 -5.93 -19.17 -6.49
CA GLY A 192 -6.81 -19.48 -7.61
C GLY A 192 -6.06 -19.58 -8.93
N THR A 193 -5.14 -18.65 -9.18
CA THR A 193 -4.29 -18.69 -10.40
C THR A 193 -3.40 -19.92 -10.42
N ALA A 194 -2.77 -20.26 -9.29
CA ALA A 194 -1.94 -21.46 -9.20
C ALA A 194 -2.75 -22.75 -9.47
N ALA A 195 -3.98 -22.85 -8.94
CA ALA A 195 -4.87 -23.97 -9.16
C ALA A 195 -5.27 -24.11 -10.65
N VAL A 196 -5.60 -22.99 -11.31
CA VAL A 196 -5.92 -22.98 -12.74
C VAL A 196 -4.71 -23.41 -13.58
N VAL A 197 -3.52 -22.87 -13.29
CA VAL A 197 -2.29 -23.27 -14.01
C VAL A 197 -1.99 -24.74 -13.81
N ALA A 198 -2.11 -25.27 -12.59
CA ALA A 198 -1.93 -26.69 -12.31
C ALA A 198 -2.96 -27.56 -13.04
N GLY A 199 -4.22 -27.15 -13.07
CA GLY A 199 -5.29 -27.84 -13.83
C GLY A 199 -5.02 -27.88 -15.33
N LEU A 200 -4.60 -26.76 -15.91
CA LEU A 200 -4.22 -26.69 -17.32
C LEU A 200 -3.00 -27.58 -17.64
N ALA A 201 -1.99 -27.55 -16.78
CA ALA A 201 -0.80 -28.43 -16.94
C ALA A 201 -1.18 -29.91 -16.86
N ALA A 202 -2.01 -30.29 -15.89
CA ALA A 202 -2.51 -31.67 -15.76
C ALA A 202 -3.33 -32.10 -16.99
N SER A 203 -4.19 -31.23 -17.51
CA SER A 203 -4.97 -31.46 -18.72
C SER A 203 -4.09 -31.61 -19.93
N PHE A 204 -3.02 -30.82 -20.06
CA PHE A 204 -2.06 -30.91 -21.14
C PHE A 204 -1.28 -32.25 -21.10
N VAL A 205 -0.80 -32.65 -19.91
CA VAL A 205 -0.13 -33.92 -19.70
C VAL A 205 -1.06 -35.09 -20.04
N ALA A 206 -2.33 -35.03 -19.57
CA ALA A 206 -3.32 -36.06 -19.92
C ALA A 206 -3.59 -36.12 -21.44
N ALA A 207 -3.69 -34.97 -22.10
CA ALA A 207 -3.91 -34.90 -23.55
C ALA A 207 -2.70 -35.41 -24.35
N THR A 208 -1.47 -35.10 -23.91
CA THR A 208 -0.25 -35.63 -24.58
C THR A 208 0.01 -37.11 -24.31
N GLY A 209 -0.44 -37.61 -23.14
CA GLY A 209 -0.40 -39.04 -22.78
C GLY A 209 -1.49 -39.87 -23.47
N TYR A 210 -2.54 -39.22 -23.98
CA TYR A 210 -3.65 -39.91 -24.66
C TYR A 210 -3.24 -40.29 -26.06
N ARG A 211 -2.66 -41.48 -26.20
CA ARG A 211 -2.47 -42.11 -27.52
C ARG A 211 -3.84 -42.57 -28.03
N ARG A 212 -4.40 -41.88 -28.99
CA ARG A 212 -5.56 -42.35 -29.73
C ARG A 212 -5.19 -43.72 -30.30
N LYS A 213 -5.87 -44.79 -29.90
CA LYS A 213 -5.76 -46.08 -30.53
C LYS A 213 -6.13 -45.85 -32.00
N LYS A 214 -5.17 -46.07 -32.91
CA LYS A 214 -5.47 -46.00 -34.34
C LYS A 214 -6.40 -47.16 -34.63
N VAL A 215 -7.67 -46.90 -34.77
CA VAL A 215 -8.64 -47.89 -35.22
C VAL A 215 -8.33 -48.14 -36.68
N THR A 216 -8.03 -49.37 -37.02
CA THR A 216 -7.85 -49.76 -38.41
C THR A 216 -9.17 -49.67 -39.15
N ILE A 217 -9.13 -49.47 -40.48
CA ILE A 217 -10.35 -49.37 -41.30
C ILE A 217 -11.21 -50.64 -41.15
N GLU A 218 -10.58 -51.76 -40.91
CA GLU A 218 -11.27 -53.06 -40.70
C GLU A 218 -12.01 -53.09 -39.36
N GLU A 219 -11.39 -52.61 -38.27
CA GLU A 219 -12.07 -52.46 -36.95
C GLU A 219 -13.19 -51.42 -37.00
N ALA A 220 -13.02 -50.33 -37.76
CA ALA A 220 -14.08 -49.38 -37.95
C ALA A 220 -15.28 -49.92 -38.73
N LYS A 221 -15.03 -50.77 -39.73
CA LYS A 221 -16.09 -51.42 -40.52
C LYS A 221 -16.95 -52.39 -39.70
N GLU A 222 -16.43 -52.94 -38.62
CA GLU A 222 -17.19 -53.83 -37.72
C GLU A 222 -18.40 -53.13 -37.08
N HIS A 223 -18.31 -51.85 -36.85
CA HIS A 223 -19.37 -51.05 -36.24
C HIS A 223 -20.25 -50.29 -37.24
N TRP A 224 -20.03 -50.46 -38.58
CA TRP A 224 -20.82 -49.79 -39.58
C TRP A 224 -22.15 -50.55 -39.84
N THR A 225 -23.19 -49.77 -40.02
CA THR A 225 -24.48 -50.31 -40.48
C THR A 225 -24.33 -50.86 -41.93
N PRO A 226 -25.21 -51.77 -42.33
CA PRO A 226 -25.18 -52.29 -43.72
C PRO A 226 -25.18 -51.19 -44.80
N GLU A 227 -25.97 -50.15 -44.57
CA GLU A 227 -26.07 -49.00 -45.48
C GLU A 227 -24.77 -48.17 -45.56
N GLN A 228 -24.09 -48.04 -44.43
CA GLN A 228 -22.78 -47.32 -44.40
C GLN A 228 -21.67 -48.10 -45.13
N ARG A 229 -21.68 -49.40 -44.99
CA ARG A 229 -20.76 -50.28 -45.72
C ARG A 229 -20.98 -50.16 -47.25
N GLU A 230 -22.23 -50.25 -47.68
CA GLU A 230 -22.59 -50.17 -49.10
C GLU A 230 -22.29 -48.81 -49.72
N LYS A 231 -22.44 -47.72 -48.96
CA LYS A 231 -22.09 -46.37 -49.36
C LYS A 231 -20.57 -46.21 -49.49
N ALA A 232 -19.78 -46.67 -48.53
CA ALA A 232 -18.32 -46.62 -48.58
C ALA A 232 -17.74 -47.45 -49.74
N ASP A 233 -18.28 -48.63 -49.99
CA ASP A 233 -17.85 -49.49 -51.12
C ASP A 233 -18.19 -48.83 -52.47
N ARG A 234 -19.30 -48.09 -52.59
CA ARG A 234 -19.64 -47.31 -53.77
C ARG A 234 -18.64 -46.14 -53.99
N GLU A 235 -18.31 -45.40 -52.95
CA GLU A 235 -17.36 -44.30 -53.02
C GLU A 235 -15.96 -44.77 -53.38
N VAL A 236 -15.49 -45.89 -52.81
CA VAL A 236 -14.20 -46.49 -53.13
C VAL A 236 -14.17 -46.99 -54.61
N LYS A 237 -15.24 -47.62 -55.12
CA LYS A 237 -15.35 -47.98 -56.51
C LYS A 237 -15.32 -46.79 -57.47
N GLU A 238 -15.96 -45.70 -57.08
CA GLU A 238 -15.98 -44.46 -57.86
C GLU A 238 -14.61 -43.78 -57.91
N LEU A 239 -13.87 -43.77 -56.79
CA LEU A 239 -12.50 -43.26 -56.71
C LEU A 239 -11.51 -44.08 -57.55
N LEU A 240 -11.56 -45.43 -57.42
CA LEU A 240 -10.73 -46.31 -58.20
C LEU A 240 -11.07 -46.27 -59.71
N GLY A 241 -12.34 -46.01 -60.04
CA GLY A 241 -12.77 -45.84 -61.45
C GLY A 241 -12.33 -44.51 -62.06
N ARG A 242 -12.01 -43.51 -61.25
CA ARG A 242 -11.41 -42.24 -61.69
C ARG A 242 -9.91 -42.36 -61.95
N GLU A 243 -9.18 -43.12 -61.13
CA GLU A 243 -7.73 -43.33 -61.33
C GLU A 243 -7.42 -44.20 -62.57
N SER A 244 -8.32 -45.07 -62.98
CA SER A 244 -8.15 -45.91 -64.22
C SER A 244 -8.45 -45.15 -65.52
N ARG A 245 -8.84 -43.85 -65.44
CA ARG A 245 -9.15 -43.03 -66.62
C ARG A 245 -8.16 -41.86 -66.82
N GLN A 246 -7.08 -41.83 -66.10
CA GLN A 246 -5.91 -40.99 -66.33
C GLN A 246 -4.73 -41.84 -66.80
#